data_d436e68bfea6d0a03db91238faf1cdfa
#
_entry.id   d436e68bfea6d0a03db91238faf1cdfa
#
_cell.length_a   1.000
_cell.length_b   1.000
_cell.length_c   1.000
_cell.angle_alpha   90.00
_cell.angle_beta   90.00
_cell.angle_gamma   90.00
#
_symmetry.space_group_name_H-M   'P 1'
#
loop_
_entity.id
_entity.type
_entity.pdbx_description
1 polymer ?
#
loop_
_entity_poly.entity_id
_entity_poly.type
_entity_poly.pdbx_seq_one_letter_code
_entity_poly.pdbx_strand_id
1 'polypeptide(L)'
;MWTATTTDEPVIRFGMHSCVHFDYTTVGHVTADVTADGDRQPGGSAFYSALQAARLGKRALIITRGVRSELEELLAPYGDELAVEVQEARCTTSMATSGKGRERGQRVLAWAGAMDAELTVDTAILHLAPIARETPTEWRGAASFVGLTPQGLLRRWSSENERITLEALNRSQLPEHYDAAVISELERPFCTALLDQRAVIAVTDEADPTELLLAGEGSHRVAVPAVERMYEDLGAGDVFAAAFFIGLADGEDPLRAAKFANAAASLRVSGYGPGAVPDGATIATRVSEES
;
A
#
# COMPACT_ATOMS: atom_id res chain seq x y z
N MET A 1 -20.34 33.55 32.92
CA MET A 1 -19.02 33.12 32.39
C MET A 1 -19.15 31.67 31.94
N TRP A 2 -19.48 31.47 30.69
CA TRP A 2 -19.66 30.14 30.09
C TRP A 2 -18.44 29.87 29.25
N THR A 3 -17.63 28.92 29.64
CA THR A 3 -16.52 28.39 28.85
C THR A 3 -17.10 27.30 27.92
N ALA A 4 -17.16 27.59 26.65
CA ALA A 4 -17.46 26.61 25.64
C ALA A 4 -16.23 25.69 25.49
N THR A 5 -16.38 24.44 25.89
CA THR A 5 -15.48 23.34 25.49
C THR A 5 -15.84 22.97 24.07
N THR A 6 -15.02 23.35 23.12
CA THR A 6 -15.03 22.81 21.75
C THR A 6 -14.56 21.37 21.82
N THR A 7 -15.49 20.43 21.72
CA THR A 7 -15.17 19.04 21.36
C THR A 7 -14.85 19.05 19.87
N ASP A 8 -13.55 18.99 19.53
CA ASP A 8 -13.13 18.62 18.19
C ASP A 8 -13.56 17.15 17.97
N GLU A 9 -14.69 16.96 17.32
CA GLU A 9 -15.02 15.64 16.78
C GLU A 9 -14.04 15.32 15.63
N PRO A 10 -13.48 14.10 15.58
CA PRO A 10 -12.61 13.69 14.49
C PRO A 10 -13.40 13.67 13.18
N VAL A 11 -13.16 14.64 12.34
CA VAL A 11 -13.78 14.72 11.01
C VAL A 11 -12.81 14.16 10.00
N ILE A 12 -13.07 12.95 9.50
CA ILE A 12 -12.42 12.47 8.27
C ILE A 12 -12.61 13.55 7.22
N ARG A 13 -11.52 14.15 6.75
CA ARG A 13 -11.59 15.21 5.75
C ARG A 13 -11.80 14.59 4.37
N PHE A 14 -13.06 14.35 4.00
CA PHE A 14 -13.45 14.04 2.64
C PHE A 14 -13.62 15.35 1.84
N GLY A 15 -12.76 15.62 0.86
CA GLY A 15 -12.91 16.81 0.03
C GLY A 15 -11.65 17.16 -0.76
N MET A 16 -11.80 18.05 -1.73
CA MET A 16 -10.66 18.58 -2.50
C MET A 16 -9.72 19.36 -1.58
N HIS A 17 -8.53 18.84 -1.36
CA HIS A 17 -7.50 19.44 -0.49
C HIS A 17 -6.57 20.38 -1.26
N SER A 18 -7.12 21.37 -1.96
CA SER A 18 -6.38 22.26 -2.87
C SER A 18 -5.31 23.17 -2.24
N CYS A 19 -5.07 23.08 -0.91
CA CYS A 19 -4.08 23.91 -0.20
C CYS A 19 -3.27 23.15 0.87
N VAL A 20 -3.40 21.84 1.00
CA VAL A 20 -2.66 21.05 1.99
C VAL A 20 -1.64 20.18 1.27
N HIS A 21 -0.36 20.42 1.53
CA HIS A 21 0.70 19.54 1.04
C HIS A 21 0.74 18.27 1.91
N PHE A 22 0.66 17.09 1.29
CA PHE A 22 0.80 15.80 1.96
C PHE A 22 2.23 15.28 1.82
N ASP A 23 2.68 14.57 2.86
CA ASP A 23 4.01 13.98 2.85
C ASP A 23 4.01 12.64 2.08
N TYR A 24 2.85 11.96 2.10
CA TYR A 24 2.67 10.66 1.46
C TYR A 24 1.26 10.54 0.86
N THR A 25 1.18 10.31 -0.42
CA THR A 25 -0.10 10.09 -1.12
C THR A 25 -0.11 8.72 -1.77
N THR A 26 -1.10 7.90 -1.42
CA THR A 26 -1.37 6.64 -2.12
C THR A 26 -2.47 6.83 -3.16
N VAL A 27 -2.30 6.19 -4.32
CA VAL A 27 -3.31 6.13 -5.37
C VAL A 27 -3.67 4.69 -5.63
N GLY A 28 -4.92 4.32 -5.38
CA GLY A 28 -5.42 2.96 -5.54
C GLY A 28 -6.73 2.75 -4.78
N HIS A 29 -7.43 1.65 -5.04
CA HIS A 29 -8.67 1.37 -4.35
C HIS A 29 -8.45 1.00 -2.88
N VAL A 30 -9.18 1.65 -2.00
CA VAL A 30 -9.56 1.06 -0.72
C VAL A 30 -10.61 -0.01 -1.02
N THR A 31 -10.37 -1.23 -0.57
CA THR A 31 -11.29 -2.34 -0.79
C THR A 31 -12.14 -2.62 0.45
N ALA A 32 -13.37 -3.07 0.23
CA ALA A 32 -14.18 -3.69 1.26
C ALA A 32 -13.93 -5.20 1.23
N ASP A 33 -12.96 -5.66 2.01
CA ASP A 33 -12.61 -7.08 2.06
C ASP A 33 -13.62 -7.84 2.90
N VAL A 34 -14.12 -8.96 2.33
CA VAL A 34 -15.08 -9.83 3.01
C VAL A 34 -14.31 -10.89 3.79
N THR A 35 -14.50 -10.92 5.11
CA THR A 35 -13.93 -11.92 6.01
C THR A 35 -14.65 -13.26 5.85
N ALA A 36 -14.09 -14.33 6.46
CA ALA A 36 -14.71 -15.65 6.46
C ALA A 36 -16.10 -15.67 7.14
N ASP A 37 -16.32 -14.76 8.10
CA ASP A 37 -17.59 -14.62 8.84
C ASP A 37 -18.59 -13.73 8.10
N GLY A 38 -18.21 -13.16 6.96
CA GLY A 38 -19.05 -12.30 6.12
C GLY A 38 -19.00 -10.81 6.48
N ASP A 39 -18.23 -10.43 7.49
CA ASP A 39 -18.00 -9.04 7.86
C ASP A 39 -17.17 -8.31 6.80
N ARG A 40 -17.31 -7.00 6.73
CA ARG A 40 -16.54 -6.14 5.83
C ARG A 40 -15.48 -5.36 6.62
N GLN A 41 -14.25 -5.37 6.13
CA GLN A 41 -13.14 -4.60 6.70
C GLN A 41 -12.41 -3.83 5.61
N PRO A 42 -11.75 -2.69 5.94
CA PRO A 42 -10.96 -1.96 4.97
C PRO A 42 -9.72 -2.78 4.59
N GLY A 43 -9.43 -2.79 3.30
CA GLY A 43 -8.29 -3.44 2.70
C GLY A 43 -7.74 -2.68 1.50
N GLY A 44 -6.89 -3.34 0.73
CA GLY A 44 -6.24 -2.78 -0.44
C GLY A 44 -4.87 -2.15 -0.13
N SER A 45 -4.00 -2.19 -1.14
CA SER A 45 -2.61 -1.70 -1.01
C SER A 45 -2.56 -0.23 -0.62
N ALA A 46 -3.45 0.60 -1.17
CA ALA A 46 -3.52 2.03 -0.85
C ALA A 46 -3.81 2.28 0.63
N PHE A 47 -4.73 1.51 1.23
CA PHE A 47 -5.10 1.65 2.63
C PHE A 47 -3.96 1.27 3.58
N TYR A 48 -3.41 0.05 3.44
CA TYR A 48 -2.34 -0.41 4.34
C TYR A 48 -1.08 0.44 4.23
N SER A 49 -0.73 0.88 3.02
CA SER A 49 0.43 1.76 2.80
C SER A 49 0.22 3.14 3.41
N ALA A 50 -0.95 3.75 3.25
CA ALA A 50 -1.24 5.05 3.85
C ALA A 50 -1.27 4.97 5.39
N LEU A 51 -1.86 3.91 5.95
CA LEU A 51 -1.90 3.69 7.40
C LEU A 51 -0.49 3.53 7.98
N GLN A 52 0.38 2.77 7.29
CA GLN A 52 1.77 2.65 7.70
C GLN A 52 2.50 4.00 7.62
N ALA A 53 2.28 4.78 6.57
CA ALA A 53 2.89 6.10 6.44
C ALA A 53 2.42 7.05 7.56
N ALA A 54 1.13 7.07 7.89
CA ALA A 54 0.60 7.85 8.99
C ALA A 54 1.24 7.46 10.34
N ARG A 55 1.40 6.17 10.61
CA ARG A 55 2.04 5.65 11.83
C ARG A 55 3.55 5.86 11.88
N LEU A 56 4.16 6.19 10.74
CA LEU A 56 5.52 6.72 10.64
C LEU A 56 5.58 8.26 10.74
N GLY A 57 4.47 8.91 11.10
CA GLY A 57 4.40 10.36 11.32
C GLY A 57 4.26 11.20 10.05
N LYS A 58 3.97 10.59 8.90
CA LYS A 58 3.73 11.32 7.64
C LYS A 58 2.26 11.73 7.54
N ARG A 59 1.96 12.92 7.02
CA ARG A 59 0.59 13.30 6.65
C ARG A 59 0.19 12.53 5.41
N ALA A 60 -0.66 11.52 5.60
CA ALA A 60 -1.04 10.57 4.56
C ALA A 60 -2.38 10.92 3.91
N LEU A 61 -2.42 10.87 2.57
CA LEU A 61 -3.62 10.99 1.75
C LEU A 61 -3.83 9.70 0.96
N ILE A 62 -5.08 9.23 0.93
CA ILE A 62 -5.52 8.18 0.01
C ILE A 62 -6.36 8.84 -1.09
N ILE A 63 -5.98 8.67 -2.35
CA ILE A 63 -6.85 8.96 -3.49
C ILE A 63 -7.40 7.63 -3.99
N THR A 64 -8.70 7.45 -3.88
CA THR A 64 -9.38 6.17 -4.15
C THR A 64 -10.65 6.36 -4.96
N ARG A 65 -11.26 5.25 -5.43
CA ARG A 65 -12.53 5.25 -6.13
C ARG A 65 -13.49 4.26 -5.50
N GLY A 66 -14.75 4.68 -5.30
CA GLY A 66 -15.78 3.85 -4.69
C GLY A 66 -17.03 4.63 -4.31
N VAL A 67 -17.92 4.01 -3.56
CA VAL A 67 -19.10 4.67 -2.98
C VAL A 67 -18.66 5.41 -1.73
N ARG A 68 -18.78 6.74 -1.75
CA ARG A 68 -18.30 7.61 -0.67
C ARG A 68 -18.79 7.18 0.71
N SER A 69 -20.10 6.96 0.87
CA SER A 69 -20.68 6.59 2.17
C SER A 69 -20.19 5.23 2.70
N GLU A 70 -19.91 4.26 1.81
CA GLU A 70 -19.31 2.97 2.21
C GLU A 70 -17.86 3.16 2.67
N LEU A 71 -17.09 3.99 1.96
CA LEU A 71 -15.70 4.27 2.30
C LEU A 71 -15.59 5.09 3.60
N GLU A 72 -16.53 6.02 3.83
CA GLU A 72 -16.64 6.77 5.10
C GLU A 72 -16.88 5.83 6.28
N GLU A 73 -17.80 4.89 6.15
CA GLU A 73 -18.10 3.90 7.19
C GLU A 73 -16.88 2.98 7.44
N LEU A 74 -16.28 2.43 6.38
CA LEU A 74 -15.11 1.54 6.48
C LEU A 74 -13.89 2.21 7.12
N LEU A 75 -13.66 3.49 6.81
CA LEU A 75 -12.47 4.22 7.26
C LEU A 75 -12.71 5.04 8.53
N ALA A 76 -13.94 5.09 9.05
CA ALA A 76 -14.26 5.84 10.26
C ALA A 76 -13.29 5.59 11.45
N PRO A 77 -12.83 4.34 11.72
CA PRO A 77 -11.87 4.09 12.80
C PRO A 77 -10.49 4.73 12.60
N TYR A 78 -10.16 5.17 11.38
CA TYR A 78 -8.85 5.72 10.99
C TYR A 78 -8.92 7.21 10.62
N GLY A 79 -10.03 7.88 10.94
CA GLY A 79 -10.28 9.25 10.55
C GLY A 79 -9.31 10.28 11.11
N ASP A 80 -8.71 9.99 12.26
CA ASP A 80 -7.67 10.82 12.86
C ASP A 80 -6.27 10.60 12.23
N GLU A 81 -6.09 9.47 11.54
CA GLU A 81 -4.81 9.08 10.95
C GLU A 81 -4.73 9.41 9.44
N LEU A 82 -5.86 9.37 8.71
CA LEU A 82 -5.88 9.37 7.25
C LEU A 82 -6.76 10.49 6.66
N ALA A 83 -6.26 11.17 5.63
CA ALA A 83 -7.08 11.97 4.72
C ALA A 83 -7.48 11.11 3.51
N VAL A 84 -8.68 11.33 2.97
CA VAL A 84 -9.20 10.54 1.85
C VAL A 84 -9.86 11.45 0.82
N GLU A 85 -9.50 11.25 -0.45
CA GLU A 85 -10.18 11.82 -1.61
C GLU A 85 -10.84 10.70 -2.41
N VAL A 86 -12.14 10.82 -2.65
CA VAL A 86 -12.94 9.78 -3.30
C VAL A 86 -13.41 10.24 -4.67
N GLN A 87 -13.05 9.48 -5.69
CA GLN A 87 -13.70 9.52 -7.00
C GLN A 87 -14.95 8.63 -6.93
N GLU A 88 -16.13 9.20 -7.13
CA GLU A 88 -17.41 8.49 -7.00
C GLU A 88 -17.54 7.35 -8.01
N ALA A 89 -18.07 6.23 -7.54
CA ALA A 89 -18.38 5.05 -8.35
C ALA A 89 -19.73 4.43 -7.94
N ARG A 90 -20.22 3.49 -8.75
CA ARG A 90 -21.49 2.78 -8.47
C ARG A 90 -21.36 1.68 -7.43
N CYS A 91 -20.14 1.23 -7.17
CA CYS A 91 -19.82 0.25 -6.14
C CYS A 91 -18.41 0.53 -5.61
N THR A 92 -18.13 0.07 -4.41
CA THR A 92 -16.77 0.00 -3.85
C THR A 92 -16.15 -1.34 -4.26
N THR A 93 -14.86 -1.34 -4.62
CA THR A 93 -14.15 -2.58 -4.91
C THR A 93 -14.17 -3.48 -3.68
N SER A 94 -14.59 -4.72 -3.87
CA SER A 94 -14.71 -5.70 -2.81
C SER A 94 -14.02 -6.99 -3.20
N MET A 95 -13.31 -7.59 -2.26
CA MET A 95 -12.54 -8.80 -2.48
C MET A 95 -12.84 -9.83 -1.39
N ALA A 96 -12.76 -11.11 -1.77
CA ALA A 96 -12.71 -12.22 -0.83
C ALA A 96 -11.35 -12.90 -0.92
N THR A 97 -10.73 -13.09 0.24
CA THR A 97 -9.42 -13.74 0.37
C THR A 97 -9.59 -15.08 1.10
N SER A 98 -8.94 -16.13 0.62
CA SER A 98 -8.89 -17.44 1.25
C SER A 98 -7.45 -17.96 1.29
N GLY A 99 -7.10 -18.72 2.32
CA GLY A 99 -5.73 -19.21 2.53
C GLY A 99 -4.78 -18.12 2.99
N LYS A 100 -3.49 -18.46 3.12
CA LYS A 100 -2.40 -17.56 3.53
C LYS A 100 -1.15 -17.85 2.70
N GLY A 101 -0.21 -16.89 2.65
CA GLY A 101 1.05 -17.05 1.96
C GLY A 101 0.87 -17.47 0.50
N ARG A 102 1.66 -18.44 0.06
CA ARG A 102 1.66 -18.96 -1.32
C ARG A 102 0.35 -19.68 -1.70
N GLU A 103 -0.46 -20.11 -0.73
CA GLU A 103 -1.76 -20.75 -0.96
C GLU A 103 -2.91 -19.75 -1.02
N ARG A 104 -2.62 -18.45 -0.88
CA ARG A 104 -3.64 -17.40 -0.90
C ARG A 104 -4.38 -17.39 -2.24
N GLY A 105 -5.70 -17.48 -2.18
CA GLY A 105 -6.60 -17.28 -3.30
C GLY A 105 -7.42 -16.03 -3.09
N GLN A 106 -7.57 -15.20 -4.13
CA GLN A 106 -8.39 -13.99 -4.07
C GLN A 106 -9.41 -13.98 -5.20
N ARG A 107 -10.56 -13.36 -4.94
CA ARG A 107 -11.64 -13.13 -5.90
C ARG A 107 -12.08 -11.68 -5.83
N VAL A 108 -12.37 -11.09 -7.00
CA VAL A 108 -13.00 -9.76 -7.07
C VAL A 108 -14.51 -9.98 -7.03
N LEU A 109 -15.15 -9.47 -5.99
CA LEU A 109 -16.60 -9.55 -5.81
C LEU A 109 -17.32 -8.35 -6.45
N ALA A 110 -16.69 -7.18 -6.42
CA ALA A 110 -17.14 -5.96 -7.09
C ALA A 110 -15.92 -5.13 -7.49
N TRP A 111 -16.01 -4.35 -8.56
CA TRP A 111 -14.94 -3.49 -9.05
C TRP A 111 -15.44 -2.08 -9.35
N ALA A 112 -14.85 -1.08 -8.71
CA ALA A 112 -15.23 0.34 -8.83
C ALA A 112 -14.84 0.97 -10.19
N GLY A 113 -14.09 0.25 -11.02
CA GLY A 113 -13.59 0.75 -12.30
C GLY A 113 -12.20 1.39 -12.20
N ALA A 114 -11.63 1.74 -13.35
CA ALA A 114 -10.38 2.49 -13.39
C ALA A 114 -10.55 3.89 -12.79
N MET A 115 -9.51 4.41 -12.16
CA MET A 115 -9.46 5.80 -11.68
C MET A 115 -9.36 6.76 -12.86
N ASP A 116 -9.79 8.00 -12.66
CA ASP A 116 -9.75 9.01 -13.69
C ASP A 116 -8.29 9.34 -14.06
N ALA A 117 -8.03 9.48 -15.37
CA ALA A 117 -6.69 9.78 -15.88
C ALA A 117 -6.23 11.22 -15.56
N GLU A 118 -7.16 12.12 -15.21
CA GLU A 118 -6.86 13.51 -14.85
C GLU A 118 -6.52 13.70 -13.37
N LEU A 119 -5.84 12.74 -12.78
CA LEU A 119 -5.37 12.80 -11.40
C LEU A 119 -4.40 13.98 -11.21
N THR A 120 -4.64 14.78 -10.17
CA THR A 120 -3.70 15.83 -9.74
C THR A 120 -3.13 15.48 -8.39
N VAL A 121 -1.80 15.42 -8.27
CA VAL A 121 -1.08 15.07 -7.05
C VAL A 121 0.00 16.12 -6.78
N ASP A 122 0.08 16.59 -5.52
CA ASP A 122 1.16 17.44 -5.04
C ASP A 122 1.61 16.90 -3.67
N THR A 123 2.70 16.14 -3.67
CA THR A 123 3.13 15.36 -2.51
C THR A 123 4.64 15.13 -2.52
N ALA A 124 5.23 14.87 -1.34
CA ALA A 124 6.62 14.45 -1.30
C ALA A 124 6.80 13.02 -1.86
N ILE A 125 5.94 12.09 -1.44
CA ILE A 125 5.99 10.69 -1.89
C ILE A 125 4.65 10.32 -2.52
N LEU A 126 4.66 9.96 -3.80
CA LEU A 126 3.54 9.34 -4.50
C LEU A 126 3.75 7.82 -4.52
N HIS A 127 2.80 7.07 -3.96
CA HIS A 127 2.79 5.62 -4.06
C HIS A 127 1.63 5.16 -4.96
N LEU A 128 1.94 4.68 -6.14
CA LEU A 128 0.98 4.00 -7.01
C LEU A 128 0.78 2.59 -6.49
N ALA A 129 -0.38 2.35 -5.87
CA ALA A 129 -0.72 1.15 -5.11
C ALA A 129 -1.96 0.42 -5.67
N PRO A 130 -1.94 0.01 -6.95
CA PRO A 130 -3.06 -0.68 -7.56
C PRO A 130 -3.36 -2.02 -6.87
N ILE A 131 -4.64 -2.31 -6.70
CA ILE A 131 -5.13 -3.60 -6.20
C ILE A 131 -5.91 -4.37 -7.26
N ALA A 132 -6.52 -3.67 -8.23
CA ALA A 132 -7.42 -4.25 -9.23
C ALA A 132 -7.37 -3.50 -10.59
N ARG A 133 -6.19 -3.16 -11.10
CA ARG A 133 -5.91 -2.48 -12.38
C ARG A 133 -6.50 -1.08 -12.50
N GLU A 134 -6.60 -0.37 -11.40
CA GLU A 134 -7.33 0.88 -11.34
C GLU A 134 -6.47 2.14 -11.49
N THR A 135 -5.16 2.07 -11.20
CA THR A 135 -4.33 3.27 -11.17
C THR A 135 -3.96 3.77 -12.56
N PRO A 136 -3.96 5.10 -12.79
CA PRO A 136 -3.45 5.67 -14.02
C PRO A 136 -1.92 5.58 -14.07
N THR A 137 -1.36 5.70 -15.28
CA THR A 137 0.10 5.74 -15.53
C THR A 137 0.64 7.17 -15.57
N GLU A 138 -0.23 8.16 -15.61
CA GLU A 138 0.09 9.58 -15.69
C GLU A 138 -0.73 10.37 -14.67
N TRP A 139 -0.18 11.48 -14.20
CA TRP A 139 -0.84 12.42 -13.29
C TRP A 139 -0.34 13.84 -13.58
N ARG A 140 -1.07 14.83 -13.08
CA ARG A 140 -0.64 16.23 -13.07
C ARG A 140 -0.07 16.60 -11.71
N GLY A 141 0.76 17.64 -11.64
CA GLY A 141 1.39 18.10 -10.40
C GLY A 141 2.77 17.50 -10.19
N ALA A 142 3.23 17.47 -8.93
CA ALA A 142 4.58 17.08 -8.58
C ALA A 142 4.62 16.00 -7.50
N ALA A 143 5.58 15.10 -7.63
CA ALA A 143 6.00 14.17 -6.59
C ALA A 143 7.54 14.15 -6.57
N SER A 144 8.14 14.27 -5.38
CA SER A 144 9.59 14.23 -5.25
C SER A 144 10.15 12.82 -5.32
N PHE A 145 9.32 11.82 -4.98
CA PHE A 145 9.62 10.39 -5.02
C PHE A 145 8.38 9.63 -5.51
N VAL A 146 8.57 8.65 -6.39
CA VAL A 146 7.49 7.81 -6.91
C VAL A 146 7.80 6.35 -6.58
N GLY A 147 6.96 5.74 -5.73
CA GLY A 147 6.99 4.32 -5.40
C GLY A 147 5.88 3.56 -6.16
N LEU A 148 6.11 2.29 -6.45
CA LEU A 148 5.17 1.43 -7.15
C LEU A 148 5.06 0.05 -6.50
N THR A 149 3.85 -0.40 -6.20
CA THR A 149 3.52 -1.80 -5.91
C THR A 149 2.62 -2.33 -7.02
N PRO A 150 3.14 -2.98 -8.06
CA PRO A 150 2.40 -3.28 -9.29
C PRO A 150 1.40 -4.43 -9.17
N GLN A 151 1.20 -5.00 -8.00
CA GLN A 151 0.38 -6.18 -7.73
C GLN A 151 -0.95 -6.17 -8.47
N GLY A 152 -1.71 -5.08 -8.39
CA GLY A 152 -3.01 -4.95 -9.03
C GLY A 152 -2.92 -4.92 -10.56
N LEU A 153 -1.82 -4.44 -11.14
CA LEU A 153 -1.64 -4.39 -12.58
C LEU A 153 -1.47 -5.77 -13.20
N LEU A 154 -0.97 -6.73 -12.42
CA LEU A 154 -0.80 -8.13 -12.84
C LEU A 154 -2.10 -8.92 -12.82
N ARG A 155 -3.07 -8.49 -12.02
CA ARG A 155 -4.29 -9.25 -11.73
C ARG A 155 -5.24 -9.30 -12.93
N ARG A 156 -5.81 -10.47 -13.20
CA ARG A 156 -6.84 -10.71 -14.20
C ARG A 156 -7.98 -11.53 -13.61
N TRP A 157 -9.16 -11.18 -14.02
CA TRP A 157 -10.42 -11.90 -13.78
C TRP A 157 -11.36 -11.58 -14.93
N SER A 158 -12.22 -12.51 -15.33
CA SER A 158 -13.15 -12.33 -16.46
C SER A 158 -14.55 -11.98 -16.02
N SER A 159 -14.95 -12.39 -14.81
CA SER A 159 -16.27 -12.11 -14.24
C SER A 159 -16.19 -11.90 -12.73
N GLU A 160 -17.22 -11.26 -12.16
CA GLU A 160 -17.35 -11.14 -10.72
C GLU A 160 -17.30 -12.51 -10.03
N ASN A 161 -16.73 -12.56 -8.83
CA ASN A 161 -16.53 -13.77 -8.03
C ASN A 161 -15.59 -14.82 -8.66
N GLU A 162 -14.89 -14.49 -9.73
CA GLU A 162 -13.89 -15.38 -10.31
C GLU A 162 -12.54 -15.23 -9.58
N ARG A 163 -11.79 -16.32 -9.56
CA ARG A 163 -10.44 -16.33 -8.97
C ARG A 163 -9.50 -15.47 -9.80
N ILE A 164 -8.75 -14.62 -9.12
CA ILE A 164 -7.69 -13.81 -9.73
C ILE A 164 -6.58 -14.73 -10.23
N THR A 165 -6.13 -14.46 -11.46
CA THR A 165 -4.90 -15.00 -12.05
C THR A 165 -3.91 -13.88 -12.29
N LEU A 166 -2.63 -14.20 -12.50
CA LEU A 166 -1.58 -13.24 -12.81
C LEU A 166 -1.24 -13.28 -14.30
N GLU A 167 -1.00 -12.12 -14.88
CA GLU A 167 -0.56 -11.93 -16.25
C GLU A 167 0.68 -11.02 -16.28
N ALA A 168 1.54 -11.21 -17.28
CA ALA A 168 2.75 -10.42 -17.43
C ALA A 168 2.44 -8.92 -17.56
N LEU A 169 3.21 -8.12 -16.83
CA LEU A 169 3.14 -6.67 -16.84
C LEU A 169 3.69 -6.13 -18.17
N ASN A 170 2.93 -5.23 -18.80
CA ASN A 170 3.36 -4.54 -19.99
C ASN A 170 3.93 -3.16 -19.64
N ARG A 171 4.93 -2.70 -20.38
CA ARG A 171 5.55 -1.37 -20.16
C ARG A 171 4.51 -0.23 -20.23
N SER A 172 3.49 -0.34 -21.06
CA SER A 172 2.41 0.66 -21.18
C SER A 172 1.49 0.77 -19.93
N GLN A 173 1.59 -0.15 -18.99
CA GLN A 173 0.86 -0.12 -17.72
C GLN A 173 1.67 0.53 -16.59
N LEU A 174 2.92 0.88 -16.87
CA LEU A 174 3.83 1.51 -15.91
C LEU A 174 3.90 3.02 -16.16
N PRO A 175 4.11 3.83 -15.12
CA PRO A 175 4.47 5.23 -15.30
C PRO A 175 5.78 5.36 -16.07
N GLU A 176 5.98 6.51 -16.68
CA GLU A 176 7.22 6.80 -17.41
C GLU A 176 8.44 6.75 -16.48
N HIS A 177 8.27 7.25 -15.26
CA HIS A 177 9.28 7.29 -14.21
C HIS A 177 8.73 6.79 -12.87
N TYR A 178 9.57 6.04 -12.15
CA TYR A 178 9.41 5.70 -10.73
C TYR A 178 10.80 5.45 -10.13
N ASP A 179 10.95 5.76 -8.84
CA ASP A 179 12.23 5.68 -8.12
C ASP A 179 12.44 4.31 -7.50
N ALA A 180 11.38 3.68 -7.03
CA ALA A 180 11.43 2.34 -6.47
C ALA A 180 10.16 1.52 -6.75
N ALA A 181 10.31 0.19 -6.75
CA ALA A 181 9.17 -0.72 -6.76
C ALA A 181 9.34 -1.86 -5.76
N VAL A 182 8.22 -2.37 -5.25
CA VAL A 182 8.18 -3.55 -4.38
C VAL A 182 7.30 -4.61 -5.03
N ILE A 183 7.84 -5.80 -5.20
CA ILE A 183 7.15 -6.98 -5.73
C ILE A 183 7.39 -8.17 -4.80
N SER A 184 6.56 -9.19 -4.89
CA SER A 184 6.83 -10.48 -4.26
C SER A 184 7.57 -11.43 -5.22
N GLU A 185 8.22 -12.46 -4.67
CA GLU A 185 8.86 -13.50 -5.48
C GLU A 185 7.83 -14.24 -6.38
N LEU A 186 6.57 -14.36 -5.93
CA LEU A 186 5.48 -14.92 -6.74
C LEU A 186 5.12 -14.03 -7.94
N GLU A 187 5.31 -12.73 -7.85
CA GLU A 187 5.03 -11.76 -8.91
C GLU A 187 6.21 -11.57 -9.86
N ARG A 188 7.42 -11.84 -9.39
CA ARG A 188 8.68 -11.63 -10.13
C ARG A 188 8.67 -12.15 -11.57
N PRO A 189 8.18 -13.38 -11.86
CA PRO A 189 8.12 -13.90 -13.24
C PRO A 189 7.24 -13.07 -14.19
N PHE A 190 6.29 -12.32 -13.64
CA PHE A 190 5.35 -11.47 -14.38
C PHE A 190 5.81 -10.01 -14.47
N CYS A 191 6.86 -9.64 -13.77
CA CYS A 191 7.34 -8.26 -13.62
C CYS A 191 8.62 -7.95 -14.41
N THR A 192 8.93 -8.70 -15.47
CA THR A 192 10.17 -8.49 -16.25
C THR A 192 10.29 -7.06 -16.80
N ALA A 193 9.17 -6.42 -17.14
CA ALA A 193 9.14 -5.02 -17.59
C ALA A 193 9.61 -3.99 -16.54
N LEU A 194 9.63 -4.36 -15.24
CA LEU A 194 10.20 -3.53 -14.15
C LEU A 194 11.71 -3.68 -14.04
N LEU A 195 12.24 -4.89 -14.30
CA LEU A 195 13.63 -5.23 -14.00
C LEU A 195 14.64 -4.51 -14.91
N ASP A 196 14.19 -3.95 -16.03
CA ASP A 196 15.01 -3.20 -16.99
C ASP A 196 15.17 -1.70 -16.63
N GLN A 197 14.66 -1.27 -15.48
CA GLN A 197 14.67 0.14 -15.06
C GLN A 197 15.83 0.46 -14.13
N ARG A 198 16.11 1.76 -13.97
CA ARG A 198 17.12 2.26 -13.01
C ARG A 198 16.59 2.38 -11.58
N ALA A 199 15.35 2.03 -11.35
CA ALA A 199 14.69 2.07 -10.05
C ALA A 199 15.30 1.04 -9.08
N VAL A 200 15.17 1.32 -7.79
CA VAL A 200 15.47 0.33 -6.74
C VAL A 200 14.31 -0.65 -6.65
N ILE A 201 14.56 -1.95 -6.87
CA ILE A 201 13.52 -2.98 -6.79
C ILE A 201 13.74 -3.83 -5.53
N ALA A 202 12.75 -3.91 -4.68
CA ALA A 202 12.70 -4.88 -3.58
C ALA A 202 11.82 -6.07 -3.96
N VAL A 203 12.36 -7.27 -3.82
CA VAL A 203 11.63 -8.53 -4.02
C VAL A 203 11.48 -9.20 -2.66
N THR A 204 10.25 -9.26 -2.16
CA THR A 204 9.92 -9.88 -0.87
C THR A 204 9.51 -11.34 -1.05
N ASP A 205 9.88 -12.22 -0.13
CA ASP A 205 9.51 -13.65 -0.17
C ASP A 205 9.18 -14.17 1.24
N GLU A 206 8.05 -13.76 1.77
CA GLU A 206 7.54 -14.17 3.09
C GLU A 206 8.60 -14.01 4.21
N ALA A 207 9.09 -15.12 4.78
CA ALA A 207 10.11 -15.13 5.82
C ALA A 207 11.55 -15.23 5.26
N ASP A 208 11.70 -15.45 3.95
CA ASP A 208 13.00 -15.48 3.30
C ASP A 208 13.57 -14.06 3.14
N PRO A 209 14.91 -13.91 3.05
CA PRO A 209 15.52 -12.58 2.91
C PRO A 209 15.01 -11.81 1.70
N THR A 210 14.63 -10.56 1.91
CA THR A 210 14.27 -9.63 0.84
C THR A 210 15.48 -9.41 -0.07
N GLU A 211 15.30 -9.56 -1.38
CA GLU A 211 16.32 -9.26 -2.39
C GLU A 211 16.14 -7.83 -2.89
N LEU A 212 17.18 -7.03 -2.83
CA LEU A 212 17.26 -5.70 -3.43
C LEU A 212 18.03 -5.75 -4.72
N LEU A 213 17.43 -5.28 -5.81
CA LEU A 213 18.07 -5.12 -7.10
C LEU A 213 18.43 -3.64 -7.27
N LEU A 214 19.73 -3.34 -7.25
CA LEU A 214 20.27 -1.99 -7.37
C LEU A 214 20.93 -1.81 -8.74
N ALA A 215 20.56 -0.76 -9.47
CA ALA A 215 21.09 -0.51 -10.81
C ALA A 215 22.61 -0.32 -10.78
N GLY A 216 23.34 -1.21 -11.45
CA GLY A 216 24.81 -1.17 -11.53
C GLY A 216 25.56 -1.81 -10.35
N GLU A 217 24.88 -2.20 -9.28
CA GLU A 217 25.50 -2.80 -8.08
C GLU A 217 25.16 -4.28 -7.88
N GLY A 218 24.20 -4.80 -8.69
CA GLY A 218 23.75 -6.20 -8.59
C GLY A 218 22.65 -6.40 -7.57
N SER A 219 22.61 -7.57 -6.90
CA SER A 219 21.59 -7.89 -5.91
C SER A 219 22.17 -8.04 -4.52
N HIS A 220 21.40 -7.61 -3.51
CA HIS A 220 21.71 -7.72 -2.10
C HIS A 220 20.57 -8.40 -1.35
N ARG A 221 20.89 -9.20 -0.33
CA ARG A 221 19.87 -9.88 0.49
C ARG A 221 19.82 -9.29 1.89
N VAL A 222 18.63 -8.93 2.34
CA VAL A 222 18.36 -8.34 3.65
C VAL A 222 17.50 -9.29 4.46
N ALA A 223 18.00 -9.75 5.60
CA ALA A 223 17.29 -10.70 6.45
C ALA A 223 15.93 -10.14 6.93
N VAL A 224 14.96 -11.03 7.03
CA VAL A 224 13.64 -10.74 7.63
C VAL A 224 13.65 -11.19 9.10
N PRO A 225 13.19 -10.33 10.03
CA PRO A 225 13.07 -10.71 11.44
C PRO A 225 12.19 -11.95 11.65
N ALA A 226 12.66 -12.89 12.44
CA ALA A 226 11.92 -14.10 12.75
C ALA A 226 10.61 -13.77 13.49
N VAL A 227 9.52 -14.42 13.10
CA VAL A 227 8.19 -14.27 13.71
C VAL A 227 7.82 -15.60 14.38
N GLU A 228 7.54 -15.58 15.69
CA GLU A 228 7.14 -16.78 16.40
C GLU A 228 5.84 -17.37 15.85
N ARG A 229 4.90 -16.50 15.49
CA ARG A 229 3.60 -16.90 14.94
C ARG A 229 3.07 -15.85 13.98
N MET A 230 2.78 -16.28 12.76
CA MET A 230 2.06 -15.48 11.77
C MET A 230 0.54 -15.62 12.02
N TYR A 231 -0.10 -14.50 12.39
CA TYR A 231 -1.55 -14.45 12.58
C TYR A 231 -2.27 -14.12 11.28
N GLU A 232 -1.85 -13.08 10.61
CA GLU A 232 -2.42 -12.62 9.34
C GLU A 232 -1.33 -11.96 8.49
N ASP A 233 -1.31 -12.25 7.20
CA ASP A 233 -0.31 -11.72 6.26
C ASP A 233 -0.87 -10.66 5.29
N LEU A 234 -2.17 -10.31 5.41
CA LEU A 234 -2.80 -9.30 4.56
C LEU A 234 -2.20 -7.92 4.84
N GLY A 235 -1.78 -7.21 3.80
CA GLY A 235 -1.18 -5.88 3.91
C GLY A 235 0.30 -5.86 4.36
N ALA A 236 0.94 -7.00 4.60
CA ALA A 236 2.35 -7.03 5.02
C ALA A 236 3.30 -6.44 3.94
N GLY A 237 3.06 -6.78 2.67
CA GLY A 237 3.81 -6.21 1.54
C GLY A 237 3.60 -4.71 1.38
N ASP A 238 2.39 -4.23 1.68
CA ASP A 238 2.05 -2.80 1.59
C ASP A 238 2.69 -1.99 2.74
N VAL A 239 2.73 -2.59 3.94
CA VAL A 239 3.43 -2.05 5.11
C VAL A 239 4.95 -1.98 4.83
N PHE A 240 5.52 -3.06 4.27
CA PHE A 240 6.91 -3.05 3.80
C PHE A 240 7.14 -1.92 2.80
N ALA A 241 6.32 -1.83 1.74
CA ALA A 241 6.49 -0.85 0.67
C ALA A 241 6.45 0.59 1.20
N ALA A 242 5.50 0.92 2.06
CA ALA A 242 5.40 2.25 2.64
C ALA A 242 6.64 2.61 3.47
N ALA A 243 7.08 1.73 4.36
CA ALA A 243 8.26 1.95 5.19
C ALA A 243 9.53 2.06 4.33
N PHE A 244 9.67 1.24 3.29
CA PHE A 244 10.79 1.23 2.37
C PHE A 244 10.86 2.53 1.54
N PHE A 245 9.75 2.95 0.93
CA PHE A 245 9.71 4.17 0.12
C PHE A 245 9.96 5.43 0.97
N ILE A 246 9.45 5.47 2.20
CA ILE A 246 9.74 6.56 3.13
C ILE A 246 11.23 6.61 3.46
N GLY A 247 11.86 5.47 3.78
CA GLY A 247 13.30 5.43 4.04
C GLY A 247 14.13 5.92 2.86
N LEU A 248 13.82 5.46 1.64
CA LEU A 248 14.51 5.91 0.43
C LEU A 248 14.31 7.40 0.15
N ALA A 249 13.08 7.90 0.28
CA ALA A 249 12.75 9.32 0.06
C ALA A 249 13.41 10.23 1.10
N ASP A 250 13.58 9.75 2.33
CA ASP A 250 14.28 10.45 3.40
C ASP A 250 15.83 10.35 3.25
N GLY A 251 16.34 9.66 2.21
CA GLY A 251 17.75 9.55 1.88
C GLY A 251 18.52 8.44 2.61
N GLU A 252 17.81 7.49 3.22
CA GLU A 252 18.45 6.32 3.86
C GLU A 252 19.07 5.40 2.79
N ASP A 253 20.14 4.71 3.21
CA ASP A 253 20.73 3.64 2.43
C ASP A 253 19.70 2.53 2.14
N PRO A 254 19.62 1.99 0.90
CA PRO A 254 18.60 1.01 0.53
C PRO A 254 18.58 -0.26 1.41
N LEU A 255 19.74 -0.73 1.88
CA LEU A 255 19.83 -1.90 2.76
C LEU A 255 19.24 -1.59 4.15
N ARG A 256 19.51 -0.38 4.66
CA ARG A 256 18.95 0.08 5.94
C ARG A 256 17.45 0.31 5.85
N ALA A 257 16.97 0.94 4.77
CA ALA A 257 15.55 1.13 4.50
C ALA A 257 14.84 -0.23 4.41
N ALA A 258 15.41 -1.22 3.73
CA ALA A 258 14.83 -2.57 3.65
C ALA A 258 14.85 -3.31 4.99
N LYS A 259 15.91 -3.16 5.82
CA LYS A 259 15.96 -3.73 7.16
C LYS A 259 14.80 -3.20 8.02
N PHE A 260 14.58 -1.89 7.99
CA PHE A 260 13.47 -1.24 8.70
C PHE A 260 12.10 -1.70 8.18
N ALA A 261 11.93 -1.79 6.86
CA ALA A 261 10.71 -2.26 6.21
C ALA A 261 10.40 -3.75 6.51
N ASN A 262 11.41 -4.62 6.55
CA ASN A 262 11.28 -6.01 6.96
C ASN A 262 10.80 -6.12 8.43
N ALA A 263 11.33 -5.28 9.33
CA ALA A 263 10.87 -5.23 10.72
C ALA A 263 9.41 -4.78 10.81
N ALA A 264 9.00 -3.77 10.04
CA ALA A 264 7.61 -3.33 9.97
C ALA A 264 6.67 -4.45 9.50
N ALA A 265 7.03 -5.14 8.40
CA ALA A 265 6.25 -6.26 7.87
C ALA A 265 6.17 -7.44 8.87
N SER A 266 7.27 -7.77 9.56
CA SER A 266 7.30 -8.84 10.58
C SER A 266 6.37 -8.55 11.76
N LEU A 267 6.29 -7.30 12.19
CA LEU A 267 5.36 -6.85 13.23
C LEU A 267 3.91 -6.92 12.74
N ARG A 268 3.64 -6.50 11.48
CA ARG A 268 2.30 -6.56 10.89
C ARG A 268 1.73 -7.99 10.87
N VAL A 269 2.52 -8.97 10.50
CA VAL A 269 2.06 -10.37 10.44
C VAL A 269 1.92 -11.03 11.82
N SER A 270 2.45 -10.39 12.86
CA SER A 270 2.37 -10.85 14.26
C SER A 270 1.07 -10.48 14.98
N GLY A 271 0.08 -9.92 14.26
CA GLY A 271 -1.23 -9.54 14.79
C GLY A 271 -2.35 -9.66 13.76
N TYR A 272 -3.56 -9.30 14.17
CA TYR A 272 -4.75 -9.33 13.33
C TYR A 272 -5.17 -7.93 12.89
N GLY A 273 -5.69 -7.83 11.67
CA GLY A 273 -6.34 -6.65 11.13
C GLY A 273 -5.42 -5.42 11.03
N PRO A 274 -5.95 -4.28 10.61
CA PRO A 274 -5.16 -3.05 10.43
C PRO A 274 -4.60 -2.49 11.75
N GLY A 275 -5.17 -2.87 12.91
CA GLY A 275 -4.64 -2.51 14.23
C GLY A 275 -3.21 -2.98 14.47
N ALA A 276 -2.78 -4.06 13.79
CA ALA A 276 -1.43 -4.61 13.88
C ALA A 276 -0.37 -3.89 13.01
N VAL A 277 -0.73 -2.87 12.23
CA VAL A 277 0.24 -2.02 11.53
C VAL A 277 1.07 -1.26 12.58
N PRO A 278 2.41 -1.41 12.63
CA PRO A 278 3.22 -0.86 13.71
C PRO A 278 3.51 0.63 13.54
N ASP A 279 3.80 1.32 14.64
CA ASP A 279 4.38 2.66 14.64
C ASP A 279 5.93 2.64 14.54
N GLY A 280 6.51 3.81 14.28
CA GLY A 280 7.95 3.96 14.09
C GLY A 280 8.78 3.54 15.32
N ALA A 281 8.29 3.78 16.55
CA ALA A 281 9.01 3.44 17.77
C ALA A 281 9.07 1.92 17.96
N THR A 282 7.96 1.22 17.72
CA THR A 282 7.87 -0.23 17.77
C THR A 282 8.78 -0.89 16.73
N ILE A 283 8.81 -0.34 15.50
CA ILE A 283 9.71 -0.84 14.43
C ILE A 283 11.18 -0.64 14.82
N ALA A 284 11.55 0.56 15.32
CA ALA A 284 12.92 0.85 15.74
C ALA A 284 13.40 -0.08 16.86
N THR A 285 12.53 -0.41 17.83
CA THR A 285 12.82 -1.39 18.87
C THR A 285 13.11 -2.75 18.26
N ARG A 286 12.28 -3.23 17.34
CA ARG A 286 12.46 -4.50 16.65
C ARG A 286 13.78 -4.58 15.87
N VAL A 287 14.17 -3.50 15.18
CA VAL A 287 15.45 -3.43 14.46
C VAL A 287 16.64 -3.52 15.42
N SER A 288 16.53 -2.94 16.62
CA SER A 288 17.60 -2.94 17.63
C SER A 288 17.84 -4.32 18.25
N GLU A 289 16.77 -5.12 18.43
CA GLU A 289 16.84 -6.48 18.99
C GLU A 289 17.60 -7.47 18.09
N GLU A 290 17.74 -7.13 16.80
CA GLU A 290 18.39 -7.97 15.79
C GLU A 290 19.81 -7.48 15.38
N SER A 291 20.31 -6.44 16.02
CA SER A 291 21.63 -5.86 15.76
C SER A 291 22.67 -6.36 16.73
#